data_7b715882c74532c118a68e449b7a2e22
#
_entry.id   7b715882c74532c118a68e449b7a2e22
#
_cell.length_a   1.000
_cell.length_b   1.000
_cell.length_c   1.000
_cell.angle_alpha   90.00
_cell.angle_beta   90.00
_cell.angle_gamma   90.00
#
_symmetry.space_group_name_H-M   'P 1'
#
loop_
_entity.id
_entity.type
_entity.pdbx_description
1 polymer ?
#
loop_
_entity_poly.entity_id
_entity_poly.type
_entity_poly.pdbx_seq_one_letter_code
_entity_poly.pdbx_strand_id
1 'polypeptide(L)'
;MMGAGGSARSLAFTLAKSGAKSISITSRSMEKIHIIGEMVEHYTETIFYDTLDKAKDYDIVINTTPVGMHGAGDSGNPCGFMDLIHENMVCSDIIYNPKETVFLKEAKKRGARIHNGLGMLVLQGILAFELFCEISLDHKRTYEQLMHLFDYYRI
;
A
#
# COMPACT_ATOMS: atom_id res chain seq x y z
N MET A 1 2.12 6.90 -4.64
CA MET A 1 2.33 6.33 -3.28
C MET A 1 2.67 7.42 -2.30
N MET A 2 2.14 7.34 -1.11
CA MET A 2 2.46 8.22 0.02
C MET A 2 3.45 7.48 0.94
N GLY A 3 4.64 8.07 1.17
CA GLY A 3 5.73 7.49 1.95
C GLY A 3 6.87 6.95 1.10
N ALA A 4 8.08 6.87 1.69
CA ALA A 4 9.32 6.39 1.06
C ALA A 4 10.13 5.48 2.01
N GLY A 5 9.44 4.68 2.83
CA GLY A 5 10.03 3.71 3.74
C GLY A 5 10.34 2.36 3.07
N GLY A 6 10.66 1.35 3.87
CA GLY A 6 10.96 -0.01 3.39
C GLY A 6 9.81 -0.62 2.59
N SER A 7 8.57 -0.53 3.08
CA SER A 7 7.38 -1.02 2.36
C SER A 7 7.17 -0.30 1.02
N ALA A 8 7.44 1.02 0.98
CA ALA A 8 7.35 1.78 -0.27
C ALA A 8 8.36 1.28 -1.32
N ARG A 9 9.59 0.95 -0.90
CA ARG A 9 10.61 0.37 -1.79
C ARG A 9 10.15 -0.95 -2.39
N SER A 10 9.69 -1.88 -1.56
CA SER A 10 9.23 -3.20 -2.01
C SER A 10 8.04 -3.08 -2.96
N LEU A 11 7.07 -2.22 -2.64
CA LEU A 11 5.90 -1.99 -3.48
C LEU A 11 6.26 -1.31 -4.80
N ALA A 12 7.10 -0.28 -4.78
CA ALA A 12 7.54 0.41 -6.00
C ALA A 12 8.24 -0.57 -6.96
N PHE A 13 9.15 -1.39 -6.44
CA PHE A 13 9.85 -2.39 -7.23
C PHE A 13 8.89 -3.42 -7.84
N THR A 14 7.96 -3.93 -7.03
CA THR A 14 6.98 -4.92 -7.49
C THR A 14 6.04 -4.34 -8.54
N LEU A 15 5.52 -3.13 -8.32
CA LEU A 15 4.65 -2.44 -9.27
C LEU A 15 5.37 -2.14 -10.59
N ALA A 16 6.60 -1.66 -10.52
CA ALA A 16 7.43 -1.39 -11.70
C ALA A 16 7.65 -2.66 -12.52
N LYS A 17 8.06 -3.76 -11.88
CA LYS A 17 8.22 -5.07 -12.55
C LYS A 17 6.91 -5.65 -13.07
N SER A 18 5.79 -5.28 -12.50
CA SER A 18 4.45 -5.71 -12.96
C SER A 18 3.89 -4.83 -14.08
N GLY A 19 4.66 -3.88 -14.59
CA GLY A 19 4.29 -3.07 -15.75
C GLY A 19 3.53 -1.78 -15.42
N ALA A 20 3.66 -1.25 -14.20
CA ALA A 20 3.15 0.09 -13.91
C ALA A 20 3.81 1.10 -14.86
N LYS A 21 3.01 1.89 -15.56
CA LYS A 21 3.50 2.87 -16.53
C LYS A 21 4.32 3.97 -15.86
N SER A 22 3.85 4.44 -14.70
CA SER A 22 4.53 5.44 -13.90
C SER A 22 4.23 5.24 -12.43
N ILE A 23 5.16 5.61 -11.57
CA ILE A 23 5.01 5.58 -10.10
C ILE A 23 5.33 6.97 -9.57
N SER A 24 4.36 7.58 -8.91
CA SER A 24 4.55 8.87 -8.24
C SER A 24 4.68 8.66 -6.74
N ILE A 25 5.64 9.33 -6.15
CA ILE A 25 5.96 9.17 -4.73
C ILE A 25 5.96 10.53 -4.05
N THR A 26 5.25 10.65 -2.95
CA THR A 26 5.29 11.82 -2.07
C THR A 26 5.82 11.42 -0.69
N SER A 27 6.77 12.17 -0.16
CA SER A 27 7.37 11.94 1.15
C SER A 27 8.05 13.21 1.65
N ARG A 28 8.24 13.27 2.97
CA ARG A 28 9.02 14.35 3.62
C ARG A 28 10.52 14.26 3.32
N SER A 29 11.02 13.13 2.82
CA SER A 29 12.44 12.90 2.53
C SER A 29 12.63 12.70 1.03
N MET A 30 13.13 13.72 0.34
CA MET A 30 13.48 13.64 -1.09
C MET A 30 14.60 12.64 -1.35
N GLU A 31 15.59 12.54 -0.47
CA GLU A 31 16.67 11.56 -0.58
C GLU A 31 16.14 10.12 -0.71
N LYS A 32 15.17 9.73 0.15
CA LYS A 32 14.55 8.40 0.08
C LYS A 32 13.74 8.19 -1.18
N ILE A 33 13.11 9.23 -1.71
CA ILE A 33 12.40 9.17 -2.97
C ILE A 33 13.37 8.91 -4.12
N HIS A 34 14.52 9.62 -4.17
CA HIS A 34 15.54 9.41 -5.21
C HIS A 34 16.09 7.98 -5.20
N ILE A 35 16.37 7.41 -4.03
CA ILE A 35 16.81 6.01 -3.91
C ILE A 35 15.78 5.04 -4.53
N ILE A 36 14.49 5.29 -4.32
CA ILE A 36 13.44 4.46 -4.95
C ILE A 36 13.41 4.69 -6.47
N GLY A 37 13.57 5.94 -6.91
CA GLY A 37 13.61 6.28 -8.33
C GLY A 37 14.72 5.54 -9.07
N GLU A 38 15.95 5.63 -8.59
CA GLU A 38 17.11 4.90 -9.13
C GLU A 38 16.89 3.38 -9.18
N MET A 39 16.22 2.82 -8.18
CA MET A 39 15.94 1.39 -8.12
C MET A 39 14.96 0.93 -9.20
N VAL A 40 14.04 1.78 -9.65
CA VAL A 40 12.96 1.40 -10.57
C VAL A 40 13.05 2.06 -11.95
N GLU A 41 13.99 2.96 -12.19
CA GLU A 41 14.13 3.75 -13.44
C GLU A 41 14.18 2.92 -14.72
N HIS A 42 14.73 1.71 -14.65
CA HIS A 42 14.80 0.80 -15.80
C HIS A 42 13.49 0.08 -16.12
N TYR A 43 12.49 0.17 -15.23
CA TYR A 43 11.21 -0.53 -15.38
C TYR A 43 10.05 0.42 -15.63
N THR A 44 10.11 1.63 -15.08
CA THR A 44 8.98 2.54 -15.10
C THR A 44 9.43 3.99 -14.93
N GLU A 45 8.64 4.93 -15.40
CA GLU A 45 8.82 6.35 -15.13
C GLU A 45 8.48 6.64 -13.67
N THR A 46 9.43 7.19 -12.89
CA THR A 46 9.20 7.61 -11.51
C THR A 46 9.07 9.13 -11.46
N ILE A 47 7.94 9.61 -10.97
CA ILE A 47 7.64 11.03 -10.88
C ILE A 47 7.61 11.44 -9.41
N PHE A 48 8.39 12.45 -9.06
CA PHE A 48 8.48 12.99 -7.71
C PHE A 48 7.58 14.22 -7.60
N TYR A 49 6.70 14.26 -6.61
CA TYR A 49 5.82 15.40 -6.39
C TYR A 49 6.08 16.08 -5.06
N ASP A 50 6.27 17.40 -5.17
CA ASP A 50 6.09 18.33 -4.07
C ASP A 50 4.62 18.72 -3.90
N THR A 51 3.86 18.70 -4.99
CA THR A 51 2.45 19.08 -5.05
C THR A 51 1.63 18.07 -5.83
N LEU A 52 0.41 17.86 -5.39
CA LEU A 52 -0.45 16.71 -5.69
C LEU A 52 -1.44 16.96 -6.86
N ASP A 53 -1.13 17.86 -7.78
CA ASP A 53 -2.05 18.32 -8.83
C ASP A 53 -2.43 17.25 -9.87
N LYS A 54 -1.76 16.10 -9.87
CA LYS A 54 -1.97 15.04 -10.87
C LYS A 54 -2.63 13.76 -10.36
N ALA A 55 -3.25 13.78 -9.18
CA ALA A 55 -3.91 12.58 -8.65
C ALA A 55 -5.07 12.08 -9.53
N LYS A 56 -5.64 12.92 -10.37
CA LYS A 56 -6.68 12.55 -11.35
C LYS A 56 -6.24 11.52 -12.38
N ASP A 57 -4.93 11.45 -12.63
CA ASP A 57 -4.35 10.58 -13.65
C ASP A 57 -3.91 9.21 -13.09
N TYR A 58 -4.20 8.93 -11.82
CA TYR A 58 -3.78 7.68 -11.18
C TYR A 58 -4.90 6.65 -11.06
N ASP A 59 -4.56 5.41 -11.39
CA ASP A 59 -5.45 4.27 -11.18
C ASP A 59 -5.42 3.79 -9.72
N ILE A 60 -4.27 3.93 -9.06
CA ILE A 60 -4.04 3.38 -7.71
C ILE A 60 -3.38 4.42 -6.80
N VAL A 61 -3.93 4.61 -5.61
CA VAL A 61 -3.35 5.43 -4.54
C VAL A 61 -3.01 4.54 -3.35
N ILE A 62 -1.73 4.57 -2.91
CA ILE A 62 -1.27 3.67 -1.84
C ILE A 62 -0.69 4.48 -0.68
N ASN A 63 -1.21 4.24 0.52
CA ASN A 63 -0.58 4.69 1.76
C ASN A 63 0.47 3.67 2.22
N THR A 64 1.72 4.10 2.32
CA THR A 64 2.81 3.32 2.89
C THR A 64 3.42 3.99 4.13
N THR A 65 2.71 4.97 4.69
CA THR A 65 3.08 5.66 5.93
C THR A 65 2.41 4.99 7.15
N PRO A 66 2.87 5.24 8.37
CA PRO A 66 2.19 4.78 9.57
C PRO A 66 0.97 5.65 9.94
N VAL A 67 0.68 6.72 9.20
CA VAL A 67 -0.45 7.63 9.49
C VAL A 67 -1.77 6.89 9.35
N GLY A 68 -2.56 6.88 10.41
CA GLY A 68 -3.83 6.15 10.50
C GLY A 68 -3.73 4.78 11.19
N MET A 69 -2.51 4.32 11.55
CA MET A 69 -2.30 3.07 12.28
C MET A 69 -2.63 3.25 13.77
N HIS A 70 -3.33 2.28 14.35
CA HIS A 70 -3.64 2.29 15.79
C HIS A 70 -2.33 2.29 16.62
N GLY A 71 -2.22 3.25 17.54
CA GLY A 71 -1.06 3.39 18.41
C GLY A 71 0.15 4.12 17.81
N ALA A 72 0.12 4.55 16.55
CA ALA A 72 1.22 5.29 15.93
C ALA A 72 1.24 6.81 16.26
N GLY A 73 0.30 7.29 17.06
CA GLY A 73 0.23 8.69 17.48
C GLY A 73 -0.40 9.66 16.47
N ASP A 74 -0.49 9.29 15.21
CA ASP A 74 -1.14 10.09 14.16
C ASP A 74 -2.30 9.30 13.53
N SER A 75 -3.51 9.65 13.94
CA SER A 75 -4.76 9.07 13.43
C SER A 75 -5.33 9.84 12.23
N GLY A 76 -4.57 10.77 11.66
CA GLY A 76 -4.97 11.61 10.54
C GLY A 76 -5.13 10.87 9.22
N ASN A 77 -5.35 11.65 8.16
CA ASN A 77 -5.38 11.17 6.79
C ASN A 77 -4.05 11.55 6.11
N PRO A 78 -3.25 10.59 5.61
CA PRO A 78 -2.00 10.90 4.93
C PRO A 78 -2.20 11.55 3.56
N CYS A 79 -3.42 11.47 3.01
CA CYS A 79 -3.75 11.93 1.68
C CYS A 79 -4.26 13.37 1.69
N GLY A 80 -3.44 14.32 1.23
CA GLY A 80 -3.81 15.73 1.09
C GLY A 80 -4.67 16.05 -0.15
N PHE A 81 -5.01 15.05 -0.96
CA PHE A 81 -5.71 15.20 -2.24
C PHE A 81 -6.98 14.35 -2.35
N MET A 82 -7.67 14.17 -1.23
CA MET A 82 -8.89 13.34 -1.18
C MET A 82 -9.96 13.77 -2.18
N ASP A 83 -10.04 15.05 -2.50
CA ASP A 83 -11.03 15.58 -3.47
C ASP A 83 -10.82 15.05 -4.90
N LEU A 84 -9.66 14.52 -5.19
CA LEU A 84 -9.34 13.94 -6.49
C LEU A 84 -9.62 12.43 -6.56
N ILE A 85 -9.93 11.80 -5.44
CA ILE A 85 -10.30 10.38 -5.39
C ILE A 85 -11.71 10.19 -5.95
N HIS A 86 -11.86 9.19 -6.82
CA HIS A 86 -13.12 8.85 -7.47
C HIS A 86 -13.31 7.33 -7.65
N GLU A 87 -14.47 6.94 -8.11
CA GLU A 87 -14.96 5.55 -8.18
C GLU A 87 -14.12 4.59 -9.04
N ASN A 88 -13.38 5.11 -10.03
CA ASN A 88 -12.53 4.30 -10.88
C ASN A 88 -11.16 3.99 -10.25
N MET A 89 -10.83 4.59 -9.12
CA MET A 89 -9.57 4.38 -8.42
C MET A 89 -9.60 3.21 -7.45
N VAL A 90 -8.41 2.65 -7.20
CA VAL A 90 -8.15 1.75 -6.07
C VAL A 90 -7.35 2.51 -5.03
N CYS A 91 -7.86 2.58 -3.80
CA CYS A 91 -7.14 3.14 -2.67
C CYS A 91 -6.67 2.00 -1.74
N SER A 92 -5.37 1.84 -1.62
CA SER A 92 -4.75 0.79 -0.81
C SER A 92 -4.00 1.37 0.38
N ASP A 93 -4.10 0.73 1.52
CA ASP A 93 -3.36 1.06 2.73
C ASP A 93 -2.59 -0.18 3.20
N ILE A 94 -1.30 -0.05 3.52
CA ILE A 94 -0.54 -1.17 4.08
C ILE A 94 -0.91 -1.44 5.55
N ILE A 95 -1.67 -0.54 6.17
CA ILE A 95 -2.17 -0.70 7.53
C ILE A 95 -3.30 -1.73 7.54
N TYR A 96 -3.26 -2.66 8.48
CA TYR A 96 -4.30 -3.66 8.70
C TYR A 96 -5.11 -3.43 9.98
N ASN A 97 -4.56 -2.67 10.93
CA ASN A 97 -5.25 -2.28 12.16
C ASN A 97 -5.17 -0.75 12.38
N PRO A 98 -6.29 -0.05 12.26
CA PRO A 98 -7.67 -0.53 12.04
C PRO A 98 -7.88 -1.12 10.63
N LYS A 99 -8.92 -1.97 10.46
CA LYS A 99 -9.29 -2.55 9.15
C LYS A 99 -9.61 -1.48 8.09
N GLU A 100 -10.22 -0.38 8.48
CA GLU A 100 -10.47 0.80 7.64
C GLU A 100 -9.88 2.03 8.34
N THR A 101 -8.76 2.52 7.84
CA THR A 101 -8.16 3.80 8.27
C THR A 101 -9.03 4.98 7.86
N VAL A 102 -8.74 6.18 8.36
CA VAL A 102 -9.43 7.41 7.93
C VAL A 102 -9.30 7.58 6.41
N PHE A 103 -8.13 7.32 5.85
CA PHE A 103 -7.89 7.36 4.40
C PHE A 103 -8.85 6.42 3.65
N LEU A 104 -8.92 5.15 4.03
CA LEU A 104 -9.78 4.17 3.35
C LEU A 104 -11.27 4.49 3.51
N LYS A 105 -11.71 4.96 4.68
CA LYS A 105 -13.10 5.38 4.91
C LYS A 105 -13.50 6.53 4.00
N GLU A 106 -12.65 7.54 3.87
CA GLU A 106 -12.92 8.68 2.99
C GLU A 106 -12.87 8.30 1.52
N ALA A 107 -11.94 7.43 1.10
CA ALA A 107 -11.88 6.90 -0.26
C ALA A 107 -13.15 6.12 -0.62
N LYS A 108 -13.62 5.26 0.29
CA LYS A 108 -14.86 4.48 0.12
C LYS A 108 -16.10 5.36 -0.05
N LYS A 109 -16.21 6.47 0.72
CA LYS A 109 -17.30 7.44 0.56
C LYS A 109 -17.33 8.09 -0.84
N ARG A 110 -16.19 8.16 -1.52
CA ARG A 110 -16.06 8.69 -2.88
C ARG A 110 -16.20 7.63 -3.96
N GLY A 111 -16.61 6.42 -3.58
CA GLY A 111 -16.85 5.31 -4.49
C GLY A 111 -15.59 4.52 -4.89
N ALA A 112 -14.40 4.90 -4.45
CA ALA A 112 -13.17 4.16 -4.75
C ALA A 112 -13.21 2.74 -4.16
N ARG A 113 -12.61 1.80 -4.87
CA ARG A 113 -12.35 0.46 -4.31
C ARG A 113 -11.26 0.56 -3.25
N ILE A 114 -11.47 -0.05 -2.10
CA ILE A 114 -10.52 -0.01 -1.01
C ILE A 114 -9.87 -1.37 -0.77
N HIS A 115 -8.60 -1.33 -0.34
CA HIS A 115 -7.81 -2.50 0.03
C HIS A 115 -6.95 -2.16 1.24
N ASN A 116 -6.91 -3.04 2.26
CA ASN A 116 -6.08 -2.86 3.45
C ASN A 116 -4.87 -3.82 3.47
N GLY A 117 -4.00 -3.64 4.47
CA GLY A 117 -2.74 -4.38 4.58
C GLY A 117 -2.86 -5.82 5.09
N LEU A 118 -4.06 -6.31 5.45
CA LEU A 118 -4.20 -7.62 6.07
C LEU A 118 -3.73 -8.76 5.14
N GLY A 119 -4.10 -8.70 3.87
CA GLY A 119 -3.67 -9.68 2.89
C GLY A 119 -2.14 -9.74 2.74
N MET A 120 -1.49 -8.59 2.73
CA MET A 120 -0.03 -8.50 2.69
C MET A 120 0.61 -9.10 3.95
N LEU A 121 0.06 -8.81 5.12
CA LEU A 121 0.51 -9.39 6.39
C LEU A 121 0.43 -10.92 6.38
N VAL A 122 -0.67 -11.47 5.92
CA VAL A 122 -0.88 -12.93 5.87
C VAL A 122 0.07 -13.58 4.89
N LEU A 123 0.16 -13.06 3.67
CA LEU A 123 1.03 -13.64 2.63
C LEU A 123 2.51 -13.60 3.01
N GLN A 124 2.99 -12.49 3.57
CA GLN A 124 4.38 -12.43 4.04
C GLN A 124 4.65 -13.41 5.19
N GLY A 125 3.66 -13.65 6.06
CA GLY A 125 3.74 -14.63 7.13
C GLY A 125 3.84 -16.07 6.59
N ILE A 126 3.04 -16.42 5.57
CA ILE A 126 3.12 -17.73 4.89
C ILE A 126 4.51 -17.94 4.31
N LEU A 127 5.01 -16.97 3.54
CA LEU A 127 6.34 -17.07 2.91
C LEU A 127 7.48 -17.15 3.94
N ALA A 128 7.39 -16.39 5.03
CA ALA A 128 8.36 -16.46 6.11
C ALA A 128 8.33 -17.84 6.80
N PHE A 129 7.14 -18.40 7.04
CA PHE A 129 6.98 -19.72 7.65
C PHE A 129 7.56 -20.84 6.77
N GLU A 130 7.32 -20.81 5.46
CA GLU A 130 7.93 -21.74 4.51
C GLU A 130 9.45 -21.70 4.58
N LEU A 131 10.01 -20.48 4.59
CA LEU A 131 11.45 -20.29 4.64
C LEU A 131 12.07 -20.81 5.94
N PHE A 132 11.45 -20.54 7.08
CA PHE A 132 11.96 -20.98 8.39
C PHE A 132 11.81 -22.47 8.63
N CYS A 133 10.75 -23.08 8.09
CA CYS A 133 10.47 -24.51 8.29
C CYS A 133 10.97 -25.39 7.14
N GLU A 134 11.53 -24.79 6.08
CA GLU A 134 12.00 -25.49 4.87
C GLU A 134 10.91 -26.36 4.24
N ILE A 135 9.67 -25.88 4.23
CA ILE A 135 8.51 -26.56 3.64
C ILE A 135 7.91 -25.73 2.51
N SER A 136 7.03 -26.36 1.72
CA SER A 136 6.22 -25.66 0.71
C SER A 136 4.74 -25.81 1.04
N LEU A 137 3.98 -24.73 0.96
CA LEU A 137 2.56 -24.68 1.23
C LEU A 137 1.76 -24.35 -0.04
N ASP A 138 0.53 -24.80 -0.10
CA ASP A 138 -0.44 -24.26 -1.05
C ASP A 138 -0.83 -22.84 -0.59
N HIS A 139 -0.21 -21.82 -1.19
CA HIS A 139 -0.39 -20.42 -0.79
C HIS A 139 -1.85 -19.99 -0.84
N LYS A 140 -2.59 -20.39 -1.88
CA LYS A 140 -3.99 -19.99 -2.03
C LYS A 140 -4.84 -20.58 -0.90
N ARG A 141 -4.74 -21.90 -0.71
CA ARG A 141 -5.50 -22.61 0.34
C ARG A 141 -5.15 -22.11 1.73
N THR A 142 -3.85 -21.94 2.01
CA THR A 142 -3.38 -21.47 3.32
C THR A 142 -3.83 -20.05 3.58
N TYR A 143 -3.77 -19.17 2.58
CA TYR A 143 -4.27 -17.80 2.68
C TYR A 143 -5.76 -17.76 2.99
N GLU A 144 -6.58 -18.51 2.25
CA GLU A 144 -8.03 -18.57 2.46
C GLU A 144 -8.38 -19.05 3.89
N GLN A 145 -7.68 -20.08 4.38
CA GLN A 145 -7.87 -20.59 5.73
C GLN A 145 -7.49 -19.57 6.81
N LEU A 146 -6.35 -18.89 6.66
CA LEU A 146 -5.92 -17.87 7.60
C LEU A 146 -6.87 -16.66 7.59
N MET A 147 -7.28 -16.19 6.41
CA MET A 147 -8.24 -15.08 6.31
C MET A 147 -9.57 -15.41 7.00
N HIS A 148 -10.07 -16.64 6.86
CA HIS A 148 -11.26 -17.10 7.56
C HIS A 148 -11.08 -17.06 9.10
N LEU A 149 -9.90 -17.41 9.61
CA LEU A 149 -9.59 -17.32 11.05
C LEU A 149 -9.58 -15.88 11.54
N PHE A 150 -8.97 -14.95 10.78
CA PHE A 150 -8.99 -13.52 11.12
C PHE A 150 -10.42 -12.97 11.19
N ASP A 151 -11.29 -13.35 10.27
CA ASP A 151 -12.69 -12.93 10.29
C ASP A 151 -13.46 -13.55 11.48
N TYR A 152 -13.22 -14.84 11.77
CA TYR A 152 -13.84 -15.56 12.88
C TYR A 152 -13.49 -14.94 14.24
N TYR A 153 -12.20 -14.64 14.45
CA TYR A 153 -11.74 -14.04 15.72
C TYR A 153 -11.88 -12.51 15.75
N ARG A 154 -12.41 -11.89 14.69
CA ARG A 154 -12.59 -10.42 14.57
C ARG A 154 -11.30 -9.62 14.82
N ILE A 155 -10.16 -10.18 14.43
CA ILE A 155 -8.86 -9.54 14.55
C ILE A 155 -8.66 -8.52 13.42
#